data_22f2e51fa22c3ea129c2813d6b080a96
#
_entry.id   22f2e51fa22c3ea129c2813d6b080a96
#
_cell.length_a   1.000
_cell.length_b   1.000
_cell.length_c   1.000
_cell.angle_alpha   90.00
_cell.angle_beta   90.00
_cell.angle_gamma   90.00
#
_symmetry.space_group_name_H-M   'P 1'
#
loop_
_entity.id
_entity.type
_entity.pdbx_description
1 polymer ?
#
loop_
_entity_poly.entity_id
_entity_poly.type
_entity_poly.pdbx_seq_one_letter_code
_entity_poly.pdbx_strand_id
1 'polypeptide(L)'
;IRDRSPSRGLGDVYKRQEGARYSAQWAGMPYPVYAGYKGQNDLSDDINVRSRTINYLSGGSVFNPKEPGLGVPLEMSMALHSDAGFRTDDRIVGTLGIYTTHFNDGKLAAGTDRYASRDLTDLFLTRLQQDIRSTFNADWTRRSMWNRNYSETRLPAVPSTIIELLSHQNFADMRLGHDPKFKFTASRALYKSILQYICTQHNKEYVVQPLPVNNFSVRFGKKRNTLELSWQGVDDPLEPTATPHEYIVYTRIGRGGFDNGVR
;
A
#
# COMPACT_ATOMS: atom_id res chain seq x y z
N ILE A 1 17.01 8.74 -3.38
CA ILE A 1 17.90 9.78 -3.95
C ILE A 1 17.94 9.52 -5.43
N ARG A 2 17.26 10.37 -6.20
CA ARG A 2 17.43 10.33 -7.66
C ARG A 2 18.81 10.89 -7.96
N ASP A 3 19.64 10.05 -8.52
CA ASP A 3 20.91 10.52 -9.10
C ASP A 3 20.57 11.58 -10.18
N ARG A 4 20.92 12.83 -9.89
CA ARG A 4 20.72 13.95 -10.81
C ARG A 4 21.84 14.10 -11.81
N SER A 5 22.84 13.21 -11.77
CA SER A 5 23.89 13.24 -12.77
C SER A 5 23.32 12.86 -14.13
N PRO A 6 23.65 13.59 -15.20
CA PRO A 6 23.26 13.21 -16.56
C PRO A 6 24.12 12.03 -17.01
N SER A 7 23.77 10.82 -16.56
CA SER A 7 24.39 9.62 -17.10
C SER A 7 23.87 9.41 -18.53
N ARG A 8 24.65 9.76 -19.51
CA ARG A 8 24.37 9.56 -20.93
C ARG A 8 24.81 8.17 -21.37
N GLY A 9 24.19 7.12 -20.87
CA GLY A 9 24.57 5.75 -21.21
C GLY A 9 23.44 4.73 -21.07
N LEU A 10 23.75 3.46 -21.32
CA LEU A 10 22.82 2.34 -21.22
C LEU A 10 22.09 2.28 -19.86
N GLY A 11 22.72 2.72 -18.76
CA GLY A 11 22.10 2.82 -17.44
C GLY A 11 20.94 3.82 -17.38
N ASP A 12 20.93 4.85 -18.22
CA ASP A 12 19.85 5.84 -18.27
C ASP A 12 18.61 5.27 -18.98
N VAL A 13 18.83 4.45 -20.01
CA VAL A 13 17.74 3.72 -20.69
C VAL A 13 17.11 2.71 -19.77
N TYR A 14 17.89 1.98 -18.98
CA TYR A 14 17.39 1.03 -17.97
C TYR A 14 16.55 1.72 -16.88
N LYS A 15 17.05 2.82 -16.33
CA LYS A 15 16.31 3.61 -15.32
C LYS A 15 14.98 4.15 -15.85
N ARG A 16 14.94 4.51 -17.13
CA ARG A 16 13.71 4.98 -17.79
C ARG A 16 12.71 3.85 -17.99
N GLN A 17 13.16 2.68 -18.38
CA GLN A 17 12.27 1.51 -18.61
C GLN A 17 11.60 1.00 -17.32
N GLU A 18 12.21 1.19 -16.17
CA GLU A 18 11.65 0.84 -14.85
C GLU A 18 10.78 1.97 -14.25
N GLY A 19 10.70 3.13 -14.87
CA GLY A 19 9.91 4.26 -14.43
C GLY A 19 8.41 4.00 -14.52
N ALA A 20 7.63 4.64 -13.63
CA ALA A 20 6.18 4.54 -13.61
C ALA A 20 5.53 4.96 -14.94
N ARG A 21 6.10 5.95 -15.62
CA ARG A 21 5.67 6.39 -16.96
C ARG A 21 5.69 5.25 -17.96
N TYR A 22 6.79 4.52 -18.05
CA TYR A 22 6.96 3.44 -19.01
C TYR A 22 6.13 2.21 -18.64
N SER A 23 5.98 1.93 -17.35
CA SER A 23 5.07 0.88 -16.86
C SER A 23 3.63 1.16 -17.27
N ALA A 24 3.17 2.42 -17.13
CA ALA A 24 1.83 2.82 -17.55
C ALA A 24 1.67 2.74 -19.09
N GLN A 25 2.70 3.12 -19.85
CA GLN A 25 2.70 2.99 -21.31
C GLN A 25 2.57 1.52 -21.73
N TRP A 26 3.35 0.63 -21.12
CA TRP A 26 3.28 -0.82 -21.40
C TRP A 26 1.96 -1.45 -20.97
N ALA A 27 1.35 -0.93 -19.91
CA ALA A 27 0.01 -1.34 -19.47
C ALA A 27 -1.11 -0.85 -20.40
N GLY A 28 -0.78 -0.12 -21.48
CA GLY A 28 -1.75 0.39 -22.46
C GLY A 28 -2.53 1.62 -22.00
N MET A 29 -2.02 2.37 -21.01
CA MET A 29 -2.64 3.64 -20.61
C MET A 29 -2.61 4.66 -21.75
N PRO A 30 -3.61 5.55 -21.88
CA PRO A 30 -3.63 6.58 -22.91
C PRO A 30 -2.46 7.56 -22.79
N TYR A 31 -2.02 8.10 -23.94
CA TYR A 31 -0.92 9.06 -24.01
C TYR A 31 -1.02 10.22 -22.99
N PRO A 32 -2.17 10.90 -22.81
CA PRO A 32 -2.28 11.98 -21.82
C PRO A 32 -2.04 11.52 -20.36
N VAL A 33 -2.20 10.24 -20.05
CA VAL A 33 -1.96 9.69 -18.71
C VAL A 33 -0.47 9.57 -18.46
N TYR A 34 0.29 8.92 -19.36
CA TYR A 34 1.71 8.66 -19.15
C TYR A 34 2.65 9.75 -19.71
N ALA A 35 2.15 10.68 -20.52
CA ALA A 35 2.91 11.76 -21.13
C ALA A 35 2.17 13.11 -21.03
N GLY A 36 1.73 13.47 -19.85
CA GLY A 36 0.96 14.70 -19.64
C GLY A 36 1.74 15.99 -19.86
N TYR A 37 3.07 15.94 -19.86
CA TYR A 37 3.95 17.01 -20.33
C TYR A 37 4.41 16.76 -21.78
N LYS A 38 3.63 16.00 -22.54
CA LYS A 38 3.87 15.68 -23.97
C LYS A 38 5.23 15.02 -24.25
N GLY A 39 5.80 14.33 -23.26
CA GLY A 39 7.12 13.72 -23.37
C GLY A 39 8.29 14.71 -23.34
N GLN A 40 8.03 15.99 -23.12
CA GLN A 40 9.07 17.04 -23.07
C GLN A 40 9.83 17.06 -21.74
N ASN A 41 9.25 16.51 -20.69
CA ASN A 41 9.87 16.40 -19.37
C ASN A 41 9.60 15.02 -18.79
N ASP A 42 10.53 14.11 -19.01
CA ASP A 42 10.44 12.71 -18.60
C ASP A 42 10.25 12.53 -17.10
N LEU A 43 10.98 13.32 -16.30
CA LEU A 43 10.88 13.30 -14.84
C LEU A 43 9.49 13.74 -14.37
N SER A 44 8.95 14.81 -14.94
CA SER A 44 7.62 15.31 -14.57
C SER A 44 6.52 14.35 -15.04
N ASP A 45 6.66 13.75 -16.21
CA ASP A 45 5.74 12.71 -16.66
C ASP A 45 5.79 11.49 -15.74
N ASP A 46 6.97 11.03 -15.33
CA ASP A 46 7.14 9.89 -14.43
C ASP A 46 6.58 10.15 -13.02
N ILE A 47 6.78 11.35 -12.47
CA ILE A 47 6.22 11.70 -11.14
C ILE A 47 4.70 11.76 -11.17
N ASN A 48 4.12 12.33 -12.22
CA ASN A 48 2.69 12.62 -12.25
C ASN A 48 1.83 11.48 -12.82
N VAL A 49 2.41 10.54 -13.56
CA VAL A 49 1.67 9.42 -14.13
C VAL A 49 0.96 8.58 -13.07
N ARG A 50 1.54 8.44 -11.89
CA ARG A 50 0.96 7.68 -10.76
C ARG A 50 -0.42 8.22 -10.40
N SER A 51 -0.50 9.51 -10.15
CA SER A 51 -1.78 10.18 -9.82
C SER A 51 -2.73 10.25 -11.00
N ARG A 52 -2.22 10.44 -12.22
CA ARG A 52 -3.04 10.47 -13.44
C ARG A 52 -3.65 9.10 -13.73
N THR A 53 -2.93 8.01 -13.46
CA THR A 53 -3.46 6.65 -13.58
C THR A 53 -4.62 6.44 -12.61
N ILE A 54 -4.49 6.88 -11.35
CA ILE A 54 -5.58 6.81 -10.38
C ILE A 54 -6.81 7.55 -10.89
N ASN A 55 -6.64 8.79 -11.35
CA ASN A 55 -7.76 9.60 -11.85
C ASN A 55 -8.37 9.02 -13.14
N TYR A 56 -7.55 8.44 -14.01
CA TYR A 56 -8.03 7.77 -15.24
C TYR A 56 -8.85 6.51 -14.93
N LEU A 57 -8.49 5.76 -13.90
CA LEU A 57 -9.23 4.58 -13.47
C LEU A 57 -10.48 4.94 -12.66
N SER A 58 -10.43 6.00 -11.87
CA SER A 58 -11.41 6.37 -10.84
C SER A 58 -12.77 6.76 -11.43
N GLY A 59 -13.82 6.57 -10.64
CA GLY A 59 -15.18 7.03 -10.89
C GLY A 59 -16.19 6.19 -10.13
N GLY A 60 -17.34 6.79 -9.74
CA GLY A 60 -18.43 6.08 -9.09
C GLY A 60 -18.23 5.77 -7.60
N SER A 61 -17.17 6.22 -6.95
CA SER A 61 -17.00 6.14 -5.50
C SER A 61 -17.68 7.31 -4.78
N VAL A 62 -17.82 7.20 -3.46
CA VAL A 62 -18.35 8.29 -2.61
C VAL A 62 -17.52 9.58 -2.70
N PHE A 63 -16.22 9.45 -2.95
CA PHE A 63 -15.32 10.60 -3.09
C PHE A 63 -15.20 11.13 -4.52
N ASN A 64 -15.59 10.34 -5.51
CA ASN A 64 -15.48 10.68 -6.93
C ASN A 64 -16.67 10.15 -7.75
N PRO A 65 -17.90 10.58 -7.43
CA PRO A 65 -19.11 9.98 -8.02
C PRO A 65 -19.33 10.35 -9.49
N LYS A 66 -18.74 11.44 -9.98
CA LYS A 66 -19.05 12.04 -11.29
C LYS A 66 -17.83 12.24 -12.19
N GLU A 67 -16.63 11.95 -11.73
CA GLU A 67 -15.44 12.15 -12.54
C GLU A 67 -15.38 11.20 -13.75
N PRO A 68 -14.97 11.69 -14.91
CA PRO A 68 -14.85 10.90 -16.11
C PRO A 68 -13.60 10.03 -16.06
N GLY A 69 -13.69 8.86 -15.48
CA GLY A 69 -12.67 7.82 -15.54
C GLY A 69 -13.25 6.54 -16.15
N LEU A 70 -12.58 5.42 -15.92
CA LEU A 70 -13.06 4.10 -16.31
C LEU A 70 -14.14 3.55 -15.35
N GLY A 71 -14.57 4.32 -14.37
CA GLY A 71 -15.63 3.94 -13.44
C GLY A 71 -15.19 2.94 -12.35
N VAL A 72 -13.90 2.79 -12.10
CA VAL A 72 -13.42 2.01 -10.97
C VAL A 72 -13.66 2.80 -9.67
N PRO A 73 -14.46 2.27 -8.71
CA PRO A 73 -14.88 3.02 -7.53
C PRO A 73 -13.75 3.10 -6.48
N LEU A 74 -12.63 3.72 -6.84
CA LEU A 74 -11.51 3.96 -5.93
C LEU A 74 -11.92 4.95 -4.84
N GLU A 75 -11.64 4.63 -3.59
CA GLU A 75 -12.03 5.45 -2.43
C GLU A 75 -10.86 6.08 -1.73
N MET A 76 -9.66 5.60 -1.99
CA MET A 76 -8.42 6.14 -1.45
C MET A 76 -7.23 5.81 -2.34
N SER A 77 -6.13 6.51 -2.10
CA SER A 77 -4.84 6.23 -2.71
C SER A 77 -3.73 6.26 -1.65
N MET A 78 -2.83 5.32 -1.72
CA MET A 78 -1.64 5.29 -0.88
C MET A 78 -0.40 5.06 -1.74
N ALA A 79 0.60 5.92 -1.57
CA ALA A 79 1.95 5.71 -2.10
C ALA A 79 2.86 5.22 -0.98
N LEU A 80 3.51 4.07 -1.17
CA LEU A 80 4.45 3.52 -0.22
C LEU A 80 5.88 3.84 -0.65
N HIS A 81 6.59 4.56 0.19
CA HIS A 81 7.94 5.05 -0.05
C HIS A 81 8.89 4.68 1.09
N SER A 82 10.17 4.97 0.89
CA SER A 82 11.17 5.13 1.92
C SER A 82 11.87 6.47 1.74
N ASP A 83 12.10 7.20 2.82
CA ASP A 83 12.75 8.50 2.75
C ASP A 83 14.25 8.44 3.08
N ALA A 84 14.89 9.60 3.02
CA ALA A 84 16.30 9.79 3.33
C ALA A 84 16.49 10.47 4.71
N GLY A 85 15.59 10.23 5.66
CA GLY A 85 15.70 10.74 7.02
C GLY A 85 16.99 10.25 7.66
N PHE A 86 17.70 11.13 8.37
CA PHE A 86 19.00 10.83 8.96
C PHE A 86 19.01 11.20 10.43
N ARG A 87 19.73 10.39 11.21
CA ARG A 87 20.06 10.65 12.63
C ARG A 87 21.55 10.35 12.87
N THR A 88 22.17 11.19 13.66
CA THR A 88 23.60 11.04 14.03
C THR A 88 23.82 10.07 15.20
N ASP A 89 22.73 9.65 15.87
CA ASP A 89 22.77 8.85 17.09
C ASP A 89 22.35 7.38 16.87
N ASP A 90 22.30 6.94 15.61
CA ASP A 90 21.95 5.58 15.18
C ASP A 90 20.60 5.05 15.71
N ARG A 91 19.74 5.92 16.25
CA ARG A 91 18.39 5.56 16.68
C ARG A 91 17.44 5.50 15.50
N ILE A 92 16.31 4.84 15.72
CA ILE A 92 15.20 4.74 14.75
C ILE A 92 14.76 6.13 14.25
N VAL A 93 14.64 6.28 12.94
CA VAL A 93 13.98 7.41 12.28
C VAL A 93 12.47 7.18 12.25
N GLY A 94 12.03 5.99 11.83
CA GLY A 94 10.65 5.56 11.84
C GLY A 94 9.80 6.08 10.66
N THR A 95 8.48 6.00 10.83
CA THR A 95 7.51 6.25 9.76
C THR A 95 7.05 7.69 9.71
N LEU A 96 6.98 8.27 8.50
CA LEU A 96 6.42 9.59 8.21
C LEU A 96 5.21 9.45 7.28
N GLY A 97 4.15 10.18 7.54
CA GLY A 97 3.01 10.31 6.64
C GLY A 97 2.91 11.71 6.04
N ILE A 98 2.57 11.79 4.77
CA ILE A 98 2.45 13.04 4.04
C ILE A 98 1.07 13.13 3.39
N TYR A 99 0.43 14.27 3.53
CA TYR A 99 -0.86 14.59 2.93
C TYR A 99 -0.89 16.03 2.43
N THR A 100 -1.95 16.43 1.72
CA THR A 100 -2.12 17.80 1.24
C THR A 100 -3.54 18.30 1.53
N THR A 101 -3.67 19.41 2.28
CA THR A 101 -4.97 20.09 2.48
C THR A 101 -5.07 21.42 1.74
N HIS A 102 -3.96 22.09 1.44
CA HIS A 102 -3.92 23.44 0.87
C HIS A 102 -3.91 23.48 -0.66
N PHE A 103 -4.63 22.58 -1.31
CA PHE A 103 -4.74 22.54 -2.77
C PHE A 103 -6.20 22.55 -3.17
N ASN A 104 -6.55 23.28 -4.23
CA ASN A 104 -7.92 23.40 -4.75
C ASN A 104 -8.92 23.81 -3.63
N ASP A 105 -8.61 24.92 -2.94
CA ASP A 105 -9.42 25.48 -1.84
C ASP A 105 -9.78 24.45 -0.75
N GLY A 106 -8.88 23.52 -0.49
CA GLY A 106 -9.07 22.46 0.50
C GLY A 106 -10.03 21.36 0.10
N LYS A 107 -10.38 21.27 -1.20
CA LYS A 107 -11.34 20.29 -1.70
C LYS A 107 -10.71 19.28 -2.66
N LEU A 108 -11.23 18.06 -2.62
CA LEU A 108 -11.06 17.05 -3.67
C LEU A 108 -11.93 17.39 -4.88
N ALA A 109 -11.75 16.68 -6.01
CA ALA A 109 -12.47 16.96 -7.24
C ALA A 109 -14.00 16.97 -7.08
N ALA A 110 -14.57 16.06 -6.28
CA ALA A 110 -16.00 15.98 -5.98
C ALA A 110 -16.50 16.95 -4.89
N GLY A 111 -15.64 17.85 -4.39
CA GLY A 111 -15.99 18.82 -3.36
C GLY A 111 -15.82 18.32 -1.92
N THR A 112 -15.41 17.09 -1.71
CA THR A 112 -15.09 16.54 -0.38
C THR A 112 -13.88 17.26 0.21
N ASP A 113 -13.88 17.45 1.51
CA ASP A 113 -12.79 18.10 2.22
C ASP A 113 -11.51 17.26 2.19
N ARG A 114 -10.38 17.93 1.94
CA ARG A 114 -9.05 17.25 1.93
C ARG A 114 -8.58 16.84 3.32
N TYR A 115 -9.25 17.22 4.39
CA TYR A 115 -9.01 16.64 5.70
C TYR A 115 -9.23 15.12 5.73
N ALA A 116 -10.04 14.56 4.84
CA ALA A 116 -10.13 13.12 4.65
C ALA A 116 -8.76 12.46 4.35
N SER A 117 -7.87 13.15 3.62
CA SER A 117 -6.49 12.69 3.38
C SER A 117 -5.63 12.74 4.65
N ARG A 118 -5.83 13.74 5.51
CA ARG A 118 -5.16 13.82 6.81
C ARG A 118 -5.58 12.68 7.73
N ASP A 119 -6.86 12.42 7.83
CA ASP A 119 -7.41 11.39 8.70
C ASP A 119 -7.00 9.98 8.22
N LEU A 120 -6.98 9.77 6.91
CA LEU A 120 -6.42 8.58 6.28
C LEU A 120 -4.94 8.38 6.68
N THR A 121 -4.13 9.44 6.59
CA THR A 121 -2.70 9.41 6.94
C THR A 121 -2.49 9.09 8.42
N ASP A 122 -3.30 9.69 9.29
CA ASP A 122 -3.25 9.46 10.74
C ASP A 122 -3.57 8.00 11.09
N LEU A 123 -4.57 7.43 10.46
CA LEU A 123 -4.96 6.02 10.64
C LEU A 123 -3.79 5.07 10.28
N PHE A 124 -3.16 5.28 9.13
CA PHE A 124 -2.01 4.47 8.69
C PHE A 124 -0.84 4.56 9.67
N LEU A 125 -0.46 5.78 10.06
CA LEU A 125 0.67 5.99 10.97
C LEU A 125 0.42 5.39 12.34
N THR A 126 -0.79 5.54 12.87
CA THR A 126 -1.18 5.01 14.18
C THR A 126 -1.09 3.50 14.20
N ARG A 127 -1.65 2.84 13.19
CA ARG A 127 -1.65 1.37 13.11
C ARG A 127 -0.23 0.82 12.89
N LEU A 128 0.53 1.41 11.97
CA LEU A 128 1.93 1.02 11.74
C LEU A 128 2.76 1.13 13.01
N GLN A 129 2.66 2.25 13.73
CA GLN A 129 3.39 2.43 14.98
C GLN A 129 2.99 1.38 16.01
N GLN A 130 1.70 1.15 16.22
CA GLN A 130 1.20 0.17 17.20
C GLN A 130 1.72 -1.23 16.90
N ASP A 131 1.55 -1.72 15.69
CA ASP A 131 1.91 -3.08 15.32
C ASP A 131 3.44 -3.29 15.32
N ILE A 132 4.21 -2.31 14.82
CA ILE A 132 5.68 -2.40 14.81
C ILE A 132 6.24 -2.31 16.22
N ARG A 133 5.73 -1.43 17.07
CA ARG A 133 6.18 -1.33 18.46
C ARG A 133 5.91 -2.61 19.25
N SER A 134 4.76 -3.19 19.08
CA SER A 134 4.38 -4.41 19.78
C SER A 134 5.19 -5.64 19.36
N THR A 135 5.71 -5.66 18.13
CA THR A 135 6.34 -6.85 17.54
C THR A 135 7.86 -6.77 17.49
N PHE A 136 8.43 -5.59 17.22
CA PHE A 136 9.86 -5.45 16.90
C PHE A 136 10.61 -4.49 17.80
N ASN A 137 10.15 -3.25 17.93
CA ASN A 137 10.89 -2.21 18.64
C ASN A 137 9.96 -1.17 19.26
N ALA A 138 9.93 -1.10 20.59
CA ALA A 138 9.13 -0.14 21.35
C ALA A 138 9.47 1.34 21.00
N ASP A 139 10.67 1.61 20.50
CA ASP A 139 11.11 2.96 20.13
C ASP A 139 10.76 3.33 18.69
N TRP A 140 10.03 2.48 17.94
CA TRP A 140 9.61 2.83 16.59
C TRP A 140 8.86 4.15 16.58
N THR A 141 9.37 5.11 15.82
CA THR A 141 8.90 6.49 15.87
C THR A 141 7.78 6.73 14.86
N ARG A 142 6.66 7.23 15.33
CA ARG A 142 5.68 7.91 14.52
C ARG A 142 6.10 9.37 14.41
N ARG A 143 6.61 9.76 13.24
CA ARG A 143 7.04 11.14 12.97
C ARG A 143 5.83 12.06 12.83
N SER A 144 6.03 13.36 12.98
CA SER A 144 4.99 14.35 12.72
C SER A 144 4.50 14.27 11.27
N MET A 145 3.19 14.29 11.07
CA MET A 145 2.61 14.30 9.73
C MET A 145 2.97 15.58 8.98
N TRP A 146 3.29 15.47 7.71
CA TRP A 146 3.62 16.59 6.85
C TRP A 146 2.45 16.98 5.93
N ASN A 147 1.97 18.19 6.09
CA ASN A 147 1.07 18.81 5.11
C ASN A 147 1.92 19.42 3.99
N ARG A 148 2.13 18.68 2.90
CA ARG A 148 3.03 19.06 1.81
C ARG A 148 2.42 18.79 0.44
N ASN A 149 2.70 19.70 -0.49
CA ASN A 149 2.14 19.69 -1.84
C ASN A 149 2.95 18.79 -2.79
N TYR A 150 2.86 17.46 -2.60
CA TYR A 150 3.41 16.47 -3.53
C TYR A 150 2.35 16.03 -4.56
N SER A 151 2.78 15.58 -5.74
CA SER A 151 1.84 15.16 -6.78
C SER A 151 0.95 14.00 -6.34
N GLU A 152 1.49 13.03 -5.62
CA GLU A 152 0.78 11.84 -5.13
C GLU A 152 -0.22 12.12 -4.00
N THR A 153 -0.16 13.31 -3.37
CA THR A 153 -1.13 13.74 -2.35
C THR A 153 -2.06 14.84 -2.83
N ARG A 154 -1.68 15.56 -3.89
CA ARG A 154 -2.41 16.70 -4.44
C ARG A 154 -3.34 16.34 -5.58
N LEU A 155 -2.84 15.54 -6.54
CA LEU A 155 -3.50 15.31 -7.82
C LEU A 155 -4.60 14.22 -7.80
N PRO A 156 -4.53 13.15 -6.98
CA PRO A 156 -5.62 12.19 -6.93
C PRO A 156 -6.95 12.84 -6.58
N ALA A 157 -8.01 12.39 -7.26
CA ALA A 157 -9.37 12.85 -7.02
C ALA A 157 -9.98 12.30 -5.72
N VAL A 158 -9.32 11.33 -5.11
CA VAL A 158 -9.74 10.65 -3.86
C VAL A 158 -8.77 10.99 -2.71
N PRO A 159 -9.15 10.75 -1.45
CA PRO A 159 -8.25 10.89 -0.30
C PRO A 159 -6.94 10.16 -0.52
N SER A 160 -5.81 10.83 -0.26
CA SER A 160 -4.49 10.35 -0.69
C SER A 160 -3.43 10.60 0.36
N THR A 161 -2.52 9.65 0.51
CA THR A 161 -1.39 9.74 1.43
C THR A 161 -0.12 9.16 0.84
N ILE A 162 1.04 9.70 1.23
CA ILE A 162 2.34 9.04 1.09
C ILE A 162 2.73 8.52 2.46
N ILE A 163 3.11 7.26 2.53
CA ILE A 163 3.69 6.65 3.73
C ILE A 163 5.16 6.37 3.44
N GLU A 164 6.02 7.16 4.07
CA GLU A 164 7.45 6.90 4.15
C GLU A 164 7.67 5.89 5.28
N LEU A 165 7.66 4.60 4.94
CA LEU A 165 7.63 3.52 5.92
C LEU A 165 8.83 3.59 6.87
N LEU A 166 10.01 3.85 6.34
CA LEU A 166 11.29 3.90 7.04
C LEU A 166 12.30 4.75 6.28
N SER A 167 13.44 5.07 6.90
CA SER A 167 14.55 5.71 6.20
C SER A 167 15.54 4.70 5.64
N HIS A 168 15.76 4.76 4.31
CA HIS A 168 16.78 3.95 3.64
C HIS A 168 18.22 4.41 3.89
N GLN A 169 18.43 5.55 4.57
CA GLN A 169 19.74 6.06 4.98
C GLN A 169 20.05 5.78 6.45
N ASN A 170 19.11 5.23 7.21
CA ASN A 170 19.30 4.92 8.62
C ASN A 170 19.51 3.42 8.83
N PHE A 171 20.62 3.06 9.47
CA PHE A 171 20.99 1.65 9.66
C PHE A 171 20.01 0.90 10.58
N ALA A 172 19.52 1.56 11.64
CA ALA A 172 18.56 0.95 12.56
C ALA A 172 17.21 0.63 11.86
N ASP A 173 16.71 1.54 11.02
CA ASP A 173 15.52 1.31 10.22
C ASP A 173 15.75 0.18 9.21
N MET A 174 16.87 0.19 8.50
CA MET A 174 17.17 -0.77 7.44
C MET A 174 17.39 -2.19 7.96
N ARG A 175 17.91 -2.35 9.18
CA ARG A 175 17.98 -3.68 9.82
C ARG A 175 16.60 -4.33 9.90
N LEU A 176 15.57 -3.56 10.26
CA LEU A 176 14.19 -4.02 10.26
C LEU A 176 13.64 -4.14 8.83
N GLY A 177 13.91 -3.16 7.98
CA GLY A 177 13.48 -3.15 6.59
C GLY A 177 13.93 -4.38 5.77
N HIS A 178 15.01 -5.04 6.15
CA HIS A 178 15.44 -6.30 5.54
C HIS A 178 14.80 -7.55 6.15
N ASP A 179 14.19 -7.45 7.34
CA ASP A 179 13.53 -8.57 8.00
C ASP A 179 12.19 -8.90 7.31
N PRO A 180 11.99 -10.14 6.80
CA PRO A 180 10.73 -10.56 6.22
C PRO A 180 9.54 -10.47 7.19
N LYS A 181 9.75 -10.69 8.48
CA LYS A 181 8.69 -10.56 9.50
C LYS A 181 8.27 -9.11 9.68
N PHE A 182 9.21 -8.18 9.66
CA PHE A 182 8.90 -6.75 9.67
C PHE A 182 8.07 -6.35 8.45
N LYS A 183 8.46 -6.81 7.26
CA LYS A 183 7.71 -6.55 6.02
C LYS A 183 6.29 -7.09 6.11
N PHE A 184 6.11 -8.29 6.63
CA PHE A 184 4.79 -8.89 6.84
C PHE A 184 3.95 -8.05 7.82
N THR A 185 4.50 -7.70 8.99
CA THR A 185 3.79 -6.90 10.01
C THR A 185 3.41 -5.52 9.48
N ALA A 186 4.34 -4.83 8.81
CA ALA A 186 4.05 -3.54 8.20
C ALA A 186 2.96 -3.64 7.11
N SER A 187 3.06 -4.62 6.22
CA SER A 187 2.05 -4.85 5.17
C SER A 187 0.68 -5.19 5.77
N ARG A 188 0.64 -6.00 6.85
CA ARG A 188 -0.59 -6.31 7.55
C ARG A 188 -1.19 -5.09 8.25
N ALA A 189 -0.36 -4.22 8.85
CA ALA A 189 -0.82 -2.96 9.43
C ALA A 189 -1.43 -2.02 8.37
N LEU A 190 -0.81 -1.93 7.20
CA LEU A 190 -1.37 -1.18 6.07
C LEU A 190 -2.71 -1.78 5.60
N TYR A 191 -2.78 -3.10 5.43
CA TYR A 191 -4.03 -3.80 5.09
C TYR A 191 -5.14 -3.52 6.10
N LYS A 192 -4.85 -3.63 7.40
CA LYS A 192 -5.82 -3.34 8.46
C LYS A 192 -6.32 -1.89 8.40
N SER A 193 -5.43 -0.94 8.12
CA SER A 193 -5.79 0.48 7.97
C SER A 193 -6.71 0.71 6.75
N ILE A 194 -6.40 0.10 5.61
CA ILE A 194 -7.25 0.17 4.41
C ILE A 194 -8.64 -0.39 4.72
N LEU A 195 -8.69 -1.60 5.29
CA LEU A 195 -9.95 -2.26 5.63
C LEU A 195 -10.77 -1.42 6.61
N GLN A 196 -10.15 -0.89 7.67
CA GLN A 196 -10.82 -0.05 8.64
C GLN A 196 -11.37 1.23 8.00
N TYR A 197 -10.57 1.88 7.15
CA TYR A 197 -10.98 3.09 6.44
C TYR A 197 -12.23 2.81 5.59
N ILE A 198 -12.19 1.79 4.74
CA ILE A 198 -13.30 1.41 3.86
C ILE A 198 -14.54 1.00 4.66
N CYS A 199 -14.39 0.15 5.69
CA CYS A 199 -15.50 -0.26 6.54
C CYS A 199 -16.19 0.94 7.21
N THR A 200 -15.40 1.92 7.67
CA THR A 200 -15.92 3.15 8.28
C THR A 200 -16.72 3.97 7.27
N GLN A 201 -16.24 4.13 6.03
CA GLN A 201 -16.95 4.88 4.99
C GLN A 201 -18.31 4.24 4.63
N HIS A 202 -18.39 2.93 4.68
CA HIS A 202 -19.60 2.17 4.32
C HIS A 202 -20.44 1.73 5.52
N ASN A 203 -20.10 2.17 6.72
CA ASN A 203 -20.76 1.73 7.95
C ASN A 203 -20.85 0.19 8.05
N LYS A 204 -19.74 -0.49 7.72
CA LYS A 204 -19.60 -1.94 7.77
C LYS A 204 -18.80 -2.36 9.00
N GLU A 205 -19.07 -3.58 9.47
CA GLU A 205 -18.27 -4.18 10.50
C GLU A 205 -16.82 -4.38 10.04
N TYR A 206 -15.88 -4.04 10.91
CA TYR A 206 -14.46 -4.23 10.69
C TYR A 206 -14.03 -5.60 11.21
N VAL A 207 -13.76 -6.53 10.29
CA VAL A 207 -13.29 -7.88 10.60
C VAL A 207 -12.07 -8.19 9.75
N VAL A 208 -10.95 -8.47 10.41
CA VAL A 208 -9.67 -8.73 9.75
C VAL A 208 -9.53 -10.20 9.40
N GLN A 209 -8.99 -10.50 8.23
CA GLN A 209 -8.69 -11.87 7.83
C GLN A 209 -7.72 -12.53 8.81
N PRO A 210 -7.98 -13.78 9.25
CA PRO A 210 -7.08 -14.54 10.10
C PRO A 210 -5.67 -14.68 9.54
N LEU A 211 -4.72 -14.95 10.43
CA LEU A 211 -3.34 -15.30 10.04
C LEU A 211 -3.30 -16.64 9.31
N PRO A 212 -2.26 -16.90 8.50
CA PRO A 212 -2.05 -18.22 7.91
C PRO A 212 -2.01 -19.33 8.97
N VAL A 213 -2.53 -20.49 8.62
CA VAL A 213 -2.50 -21.67 9.51
C VAL A 213 -1.07 -22.13 9.79
N ASN A 214 -0.87 -22.66 10.97
CA ASN A 214 0.39 -23.33 11.35
C ASN A 214 0.27 -24.85 11.23
N ASN A 215 1.42 -25.54 11.19
CA ASN A 215 1.53 -26.98 11.23
C ASN A 215 0.68 -27.70 10.17
N PHE A 216 0.53 -27.07 8.99
CA PHE A 216 -0.16 -27.73 7.90
C PHE A 216 0.58 -29.00 7.49
N SER A 217 -0.12 -30.13 7.54
CA SER A 217 0.43 -31.41 7.10
C SER A 217 -0.56 -32.21 6.25
N VAL A 218 -0.01 -33.01 5.39
CA VAL A 218 -0.74 -33.92 4.49
C VAL A 218 -0.21 -35.33 4.70
N ARG A 219 -1.08 -36.32 4.95
CA ARG A 219 -0.74 -37.73 5.12
C ARG A 219 -1.67 -38.59 4.27
N PHE A 220 -1.23 -39.77 3.93
CA PHE A 220 -2.13 -40.76 3.35
C PHE A 220 -3.16 -41.19 4.40
N GLY A 221 -4.41 -41.17 4.02
CA GLY A 221 -5.50 -41.60 4.88
C GLY A 221 -5.56 -43.14 5.01
N LYS A 222 -6.30 -43.61 6.01
CA LYS A 222 -6.50 -45.05 6.25
C LYS A 222 -7.27 -45.74 5.12
N LYS A 223 -8.14 -44.99 4.42
CA LYS A 223 -8.84 -45.53 3.25
C LYS A 223 -8.00 -45.34 1.99
N ARG A 224 -8.07 -46.29 1.07
CA ARG A 224 -7.38 -46.19 -0.23
C ARG A 224 -7.82 -44.90 -0.96
N ASN A 225 -6.86 -44.23 -1.58
CA ASN A 225 -7.08 -42.96 -2.33
C ASN A 225 -7.64 -41.80 -1.50
N THR A 226 -7.35 -41.74 -0.21
CA THR A 226 -7.69 -40.61 0.65
C THR A 226 -6.44 -39.93 1.21
N LEU A 227 -6.54 -38.63 1.44
CA LEU A 227 -5.55 -37.82 2.15
C LEU A 227 -6.18 -37.31 3.43
N GLU A 228 -5.40 -37.28 4.49
CA GLU A 228 -5.74 -36.60 5.75
C GLU A 228 -4.96 -35.32 5.81
N LEU A 229 -5.68 -34.20 6.03
CA LEU A 229 -5.09 -32.89 6.20
C LEU A 229 -5.22 -32.50 7.67
N SER A 230 -4.19 -31.89 8.22
CA SER A 230 -4.25 -31.30 9.56
C SER A 230 -3.53 -29.95 9.59
N TRP A 231 -4.02 -29.04 10.40
CA TRP A 231 -3.46 -27.72 10.61
C TRP A 231 -3.90 -27.15 11.97
N GLN A 232 -3.30 -26.04 12.35
CA GLN A 232 -3.69 -25.27 13.52
C GLN A 232 -4.05 -23.86 13.11
N GLY A 233 -5.17 -23.35 13.59
CA GLY A 233 -5.52 -21.92 13.51
C GLY A 233 -4.51 -21.08 14.29
N VAL A 234 -4.33 -19.84 13.89
CA VAL A 234 -3.41 -18.90 14.55
C VAL A 234 -4.20 -17.66 14.96
N ASP A 235 -4.20 -17.38 16.23
CA ASP A 235 -4.74 -16.14 16.77
C ASP A 235 -3.78 -14.99 16.47
N ASP A 236 -4.32 -13.82 16.13
CA ASP A 236 -3.54 -12.60 15.94
C ASP A 236 -3.60 -11.77 17.23
N PRO A 237 -2.50 -11.69 18.01
CA PRO A 237 -2.51 -10.93 19.26
C PRO A 237 -2.67 -9.42 19.06
N LEU A 238 -2.46 -8.92 17.83
CA LEU A 238 -2.60 -7.52 17.47
C LEU A 238 -3.98 -7.20 16.85
N GLU A 239 -4.83 -8.24 16.67
CA GLU A 239 -6.12 -8.03 16.01
C GLU A 239 -7.15 -9.07 16.46
N PRO A 240 -7.93 -8.77 17.51
CA PRO A 240 -8.91 -9.71 18.08
C PRO A 240 -10.01 -10.14 17.10
N THR A 241 -10.30 -9.33 16.07
CA THR A 241 -11.31 -9.67 15.06
C THR A 241 -10.84 -10.75 14.09
N ALA A 242 -9.53 -11.06 14.07
CA ALA A 242 -8.91 -12.01 13.13
C ALA A 242 -8.96 -13.47 13.61
N THR A 243 -9.93 -13.85 14.44
CA THR A 243 -10.09 -15.23 14.91
C THR A 243 -10.61 -16.13 13.80
N PRO A 244 -9.94 -17.25 13.47
CA PRO A 244 -10.39 -18.15 12.42
C PRO A 244 -11.61 -18.96 12.88
N HIS A 245 -12.72 -18.84 12.15
CA HIS A 245 -13.96 -19.58 12.39
C HIS A 245 -14.20 -20.68 11.38
N GLU A 246 -13.60 -20.55 10.19
CA GLU A 246 -13.79 -21.46 9.07
C GLU A 246 -12.50 -21.62 8.28
N TYR A 247 -12.39 -22.75 7.55
CA TYR A 247 -11.30 -23.02 6.65
C TYR A 247 -11.83 -23.46 5.31
N ILE A 248 -11.19 -23.03 4.24
CA ILE A 248 -11.50 -23.46 2.87
C ILE A 248 -10.29 -24.20 2.32
N VAL A 249 -10.49 -25.44 1.91
CA VAL A 249 -9.44 -26.27 1.31
C VAL A 249 -9.52 -26.13 -0.20
N TYR A 250 -8.46 -25.61 -0.82
CA TYR A 250 -8.30 -25.53 -2.26
C TYR A 250 -7.35 -26.62 -2.73
N THR A 251 -7.74 -27.33 -3.78
CA THR A 251 -6.92 -28.40 -4.36
C THR A 251 -6.60 -28.10 -5.83
N ARG A 252 -5.50 -28.69 -6.31
CA ARG A 252 -5.15 -28.66 -7.73
C ARG A 252 -4.50 -29.95 -8.16
N ILE A 253 -4.67 -30.33 -9.41
CA ILE A 253 -4.01 -31.49 -10.03
C ILE A 253 -2.90 -30.97 -10.95
N GLY A 254 -1.68 -31.45 -10.71
CA GLY A 254 -0.52 -31.09 -11.51
C GLY A 254 -0.25 -29.57 -11.50
N ARG A 255 -0.15 -28.96 -12.69
CA ARG A 255 0.11 -27.51 -12.89
C ARG A 255 -1.14 -26.70 -13.24
N GLY A 256 -2.32 -27.28 -13.12
CA GLY A 256 -3.59 -26.61 -13.36
C GLY A 256 -3.89 -25.49 -12.35
N GLY A 257 -5.02 -24.83 -12.52
CA GLY A 257 -5.57 -23.90 -11.51
C GLY A 257 -6.05 -24.64 -10.27
N PHE A 258 -6.22 -23.92 -9.17
CA PHE A 258 -6.94 -24.42 -8.02
C PHE A 258 -8.45 -24.53 -8.32
N ASP A 259 -9.12 -25.45 -7.64
CA ASP A 259 -10.57 -25.58 -7.64
C ASP A 259 -11.27 -24.38 -6.91
N ASN A 260 -12.59 -24.46 -6.79
CA ASN A 260 -13.38 -23.42 -6.12
C ASN A 260 -13.35 -23.51 -4.58
N GLY A 261 -12.59 -24.46 -4.03
CA GLY A 261 -12.48 -24.69 -2.59
C GLY A 261 -13.67 -25.45 -1.99
N VAL A 262 -13.40 -26.16 -0.92
CA VAL A 262 -14.39 -26.89 -0.10
C VAL A 262 -14.26 -26.41 1.34
N ARG A 263 -15.40 -26.04 1.99
CA ARG A 263 -15.51 -25.73 3.42
C ARG A 263 -15.40 -26.97 4.28
#